data_d278feeff9982b88af527c8195bb17b5
#
_entry.id   d278feeff9982b88af527c8195bb17b5
#
_cell.length_a   1.000
_cell.length_b   1.000
_cell.length_c   1.000
_cell.angle_alpha   90.00
_cell.angle_beta   90.00
_cell.angle_gamma   90.00
#
_symmetry.space_group_name_H-M   'P 1'
#
loop_
_entity.id
_entity.type
_entity.pdbx_description
1 polymer ?
#
loop_
_entity_poly.entity_id
_entity_poly.type
_entity_poly.pdbx_seq_one_letter_code
_entity_poly.pdbx_strand_id
1 'polypeptide(L)'
;MFLDILRRRNPKFVQAAMALHRDSKIPANSYVIDLDQVRANASTLKGEADRNGLKIFAMTKQVGRSSSFCKAVMGAGIEKSVAVDMACARGTHRAGMAVGHLGHLSQIARAEADAAAATFRPDYWTVFNDTKAGEAASAAAKAGYVQNLLTRIKADGDTFYRGHEGGFDADDIVAVADRLDGLEGGRFAGITTFPALLFDHESRKVKPTPNLSTLTRAAEALASAGRTGIEVNAPGTTSSVLMEGLAQAGATQCEPGNGIHGTTALHVMEDLPELPSVLYLTEVSHLSGG
;
A
#
# COMPACT_ATOMS: atom_id res chain seq x y z
N MET A 1 -4.63 19.27 14.96
CA MET A 1 -3.82 18.04 15.26
C MET A 1 -4.71 16.79 15.19
N PHE A 2 -4.14 15.59 14.93
CA PHE A 2 -4.94 14.36 14.87
C PHE A 2 -5.75 14.08 16.13
N LEU A 3 -5.25 14.42 17.32
CA LEU A 3 -5.97 14.21 18.56
C LEU A 3 -7.30 14.99 18.60
N ASP A 4 -7.34 16.21 18.09
CA ASP A 4 -8.57 17.03 18.07
C ASP A 4 -9.61 16.42 17.13
N ILE A 5 -9.15 15.94 15.97
CA ILE A 5 -10.01 15.24 15.01
C ILE A 5 -10.52 13.93 15.61
N LEU A 6 -9.65 13.14 16.24
CA LEU A 6 -10.03 11.90 16.89
C LEU A 6 -11.08 12.14 18.01
N ARG A 7 -10.84 13.14 18.88
CA ARG A 7 -11.80 13.51 19.95
C ARG A 7 -13.14 13.97 19.42
N ARG A 8 -13.17 14.66 18.30
CA ARG A 8 -14.38 15.15 17.65
C ARG A 8 -15.13 14.04 16.90
N ARG A 9 -14.40 13.22 16.12
CA ARG A 9 -15.00 12.27 15.18
C ARG A 9 -15.18 10.86 15.73
N ASN A 10 -14.33 10.45 16.71
CA ASN A 10 -14.44 9.15 17.38
C ASN A 10 -14.27 9.28 18.91
N PRO A 11 -15.11 10.09 19.58
CA PRO A 11 -14.98 10.36 21.02
C PRO A 11 -15.16 9.10 21.88
N LYS A 12 -16.00 8.16 21.46
CA LYS A 12 -16.24 6.90 22.19
C LYS A 12 -14.98 6.05 22.27
N PHE A 13 -14.19 6.00 21.20
CA PHE A 13 -12.91 5.29 21.17
C PHE A 13 -11.91 5.90 22.16
N VAL A 14 -11.80 7.23 22.18
CA VAL A 14 -10.92 7.93 23.14
C VAL A 14 -11.34 7.62 24.58
N GLN A 15 -12.64 7.70 24.88
CA GLN A 15 -13.19 7.41 26.22
C GLN A 15 -12.93 5.96 26.63
N ALA A 16 -13.13 5.00 25.73
CA ALA A 16 -12.88 3.57 25.99
C ALA A 16 -11.40 3.31 26.27
N ALA A 17 -10.48 3.87 25.48
CA ALA A 17 -9.04 3.72 25.69
C ALA A 17 -8.61 4.30 27.06
N MET A 18 -9.10 5.49 27.41
CA MET A 18 -8.82 6.12 28.70
C MET A 18 -9.40 5.31 29.88
N ALA A 19 -10.60 4.73 29.75
CA ALA A 19 -11.19 3.90 30.78
C ALA A 19 -10.38 2.62 31.00
N LEU A 20 -10.02 1.92 29.91
CA LEU A 20 -9.19 0.70 29.99
C LEU A 20 -7.81 0.96 30.64
N HIS A 21 -7.23 2.14 30.38
CA HIS A 21 -5.98 2.52 31.00
C HIS A 21 -6.14 2.80 32.50
N ARG A 22 -7.14 3.60 32.88
CA ARG A 22 -7.45 3.87 34.30
C ARG A 22 -7.75 2.59 35.10
N ASP A 23 -8.37 1.62 34.45
CA ASP A 23 -8.63 0.29 35.02
C ASP A 23 -7.43 -0.65 35.00
N SER A 24 -6.23 -0.15 34.62
CA SER A 24 -4.99 -0.92 34.51
C SER A 24 -5.06 -2.12 33.54
N LYS A 25 -5.99 -2.10 32.58
CA LYS A 25 -6.15 -3.14 31.56
C LYS A 25 -5.21 -2.99 30.38
N ILE A 26 -4.78 -1.77 30.10
CA ILE A 26 -3.76 -1.47 29.09
C ILE A 26 -2.68 -0.57 29.72
N PRO A 27 -1.38 -0.88 29.49
CA PRO A 27 -0.29 -0.08 30.05
C PRO A 27 -0.13 1.24 29.29
N ALA A 28 0.58 2.20 29.90
CA ALA A 28 1.12 3.36 29.18
C ALA A 28 2.03 2.92 28.02
N ASN A 29 2.25 3.82 27.08
CA ASN A 29 3.06 3.60 25.86
C ASN A 29 2.49 2.50 24.95
N SER A 30 1.16 2.44 24.84
CA SER A 30 0.43 1.49 24.00
C SER A 30 -0.22 2.15 22.80
N TYR A 31 -0.11 1.53 21.64
CA TYR A 31 -1.02 1.81 20.53
C TYR A 31 -2.33 1.07 20.74
N VAL A 32 -3.43 1.79 20.64
CA VAL A 32 -4.79 1.26 20.75
C VAL A 32 -5.47 1.41 19.40
N ILE A 33 -6.16 0.36 18.95
CA ILE A 33 -6.82 0.30 17.65
C ILE A 33 -8.29 -0.03 17.85
N ASP A 34 -9.18 0.79 17.29
CA ASP A 34 -10.61 0.52 17.18
C ASP A 34 -10.88 -0.38 15.98
N LEU A 35 -11.01 -1.68 16.22
CA LEU A 35 -11.15 -2.67 15.14
C LEU A 35 -12.51 -2.59 14.43
N ASP A 36 -13.57 -2.13 15.10
CA ASP A 36 -14.86 -1.95 14.46
C ASP A 36 -14.81 -0.77 13.50
N GLN A 37 -14.15 0.32 13.90
CA GLN A 37 -13.93 1.46 13.01
C GLN A 37 -12.99 1.11 11.85
N VAL A 38 -11.94 0.32 12.08
CA VAL A 38 -11.07 -0.20 11.01
C VAL A 38 -11.90 -0.99 9.99
N ARG A 39 -12.81 -1.85 10.45
CA ARG A 39 -13.70 -2.62 9.55
C ARG A 39 -14.61 -1.67 8.74
N ALA A 40 -15.21 -0.67 9.38
CA ALA A 40 -16.05 0.31 8.71
C ALA A 40 -15.27 1.10 7.64
N ASN A 41 -14.08 1.60 7.98
CA ASN A 41 -13.21 2.31 7.04
C ASN A 41 -12.80 1.41 5.85
N ALA A 42 -12.41 0.17 6.13
CA ALA A 42 -12.03 -0.79 5.09
C ALA A 42 -13.22 -1.10 4.16
N SER A 43 -14.44 -1.21 4.69
CA SER A 43 -15.65 -1.38 3.87
C SER A 43 -15.91 -0.18 2.98
N THR A 44 -15.71 1.04 3.48
CA THR A 44 -15.81 2.27 2.68
C THR A 44 -14.81 2.28 1.54
N LEU A 45 -13.53 2.00 1.84
CA LEU A 45 -12.46 1.94 0.83
C LEU A 45 -12.72 0.84 -0.21
N LYS A 46 -13.17 -0.36 0.24
CA LYS A 46 -13.51 -1.47 -0.67
C LYS A 46 -14.66 -1.08 -1.60
N GLY A 47 -15.73 -0.48 -1.06
CA GLY A 47 -16.86 -0.02 -1.86
C GLY A 47 -16.48 1.00 -2.92
N GLU A 48 -15.59 1.96 -2.61
CA GLU A 48 -15.09 2.93 -3.58
C GLU A 48 -14.17 2.27 -4.62
N ALA A 49 -13.29 1.36 -4.20
CA ALA A 49 -12.44 0.61 -5.13
C ALA A 49 -13.30 -0.17 -6.13
N ASP A 50 -14.33 -0.88 -5.65
CA ASP A 50 -15.23 -1.66 -6.52
C ASP A 50 -16.01 -0.76 -7.49
N ARG A 51 -16.52 0.38 -7.03
CA ARG A 51 -17.26 1.33 -7.87
C ARG A 51 -16.40 1.85 -9.02
N ASN A 52 -15.09 2.02 -8.77
CA ASN A 52 -14.15 2.54 -9.74
C ASN A 52 -13.34 1.45 -10.46
N GLY A 53 -13.66 0.16 -10.28
CA GLY A 53 -12.97 -0.95 -10.93
C GLY A 53 -11.52 -1.15 -10.49
N LEU A 54 -11.14 -0.65 -9.31
CA LEU A 54 -9.79 -0.76 -8.78
C LEU A 54 -9.61 -2.05 -7.96
N LYS A 55 -8.54 -2.76 -8.19
CA LYS A 55 -8.04 -3.78 -7.26
C LYS A 55 -7.45 -3.08 -6.04
N ILE A 56 -7.79 -3.54 -4.84
CA ILE A 56 -7.33 -2.94 -3.60
C ILE A 56 -6.48 -3.90 -2.79
N PHE A 57 -5.30 -3.45 -2.35
CA PHE A 57 -4.41 -4.19 -1.47
C PHE A 57 -4.18 -3.41 -0.17
N ALA A 58 -4.34 -4.08 0.98
CA ALA A 58 -4.17 -3.42 2.27
C ALA A 58 -2.70 -3.24 2.64
N MET A 59 -2.28 -2.01 2.93
CA MET A 59 -0.99 -1.71 3.53
C MET A 59 -1.10 -1.74 5.05
N THR A 60 -0.38 -2.64 5.72
CA THR A 60 -0.51 -2.89 7.17
C THR A 60 0.72 -2.52 7.99
N LYS A 61 1.77 -1.96 7.36
CA LYS A 61 3.04 -1.63 8.04
C LYS A 61 2.87 -0.60 9.17
N GLN A 62 1.94 0.34 9.01
CA GLN A 62 1.70 1.45 9.95
C GLN A 62 1.20 0.96 11.31
N VAL A 63 0.56 -0.21 11.37
CA VAL A 63 0.03 -0.83 12.59
C VAL A 63 0.76 -2.13 12.95
N GLY A 64 2.03 -2.25 12.55
CA GLY A 64 2.88 -3.39 12.88
C GLY A 64 2.42 -4.73 12.33
N ARG A 65 1.60 -4.77 11.29
CA ARG A 65 1.01 -5.98 10.68
C ARG A 65 0.18 -6.77 11.71
N SER A 66 -0.52 -6.08 12.61
CA SER A 66 -1.35 -6.69 13.66
C SER A 66 -2.32 -7.71 13.07
N SER A 67 -2.33 -8.92 13.62
CA SER A 67 -3.23 -9.98 13.14
C SER A 67 -4.70 -9.62 13.32
N SER A 68 -5.06 -8.94 14.42
CA SER A 68 -6.44 -8.48 14.65
C SER A 68 -6.85 -7.42 13.64
N PHE A 69 -5.94 -6.48 13.31
CA PHE A 69 -6.16 -5.50 12.26
C PHE A 69 -6.35 -6.17 10.90
N CYS A 70 -5.49 -7.08 10.51
CA CYS A 70 -5.63 -7.84 9.25
C CYS A 70 -6.97 -8.57 9.17
N LYS A 71 -7.41 -9.22 10.26
CA LYS A 71 -8.71 -9.90 10.32
C LYS A 71 -9.89 -8.93 10.16
N ALA A 72 -9.82 -7.75 10.77
CA ALA A 72 -10.85 -6.72 10.61
C ALA A 72 -10.96 -6.24 9.16
N VAL A 73 -9.80 -6.04 8.50
CA VAL A 73 -9.71 -5.61 7.10
C VAL A 73 -10.21 -6.70 6.15
N MET A 74 -9.82 -7.96 6.36
CA MET A 74 -10.34 -9.10 5.58
C MET A 74 -11.86 -9.25 5.74
N GLY A 75 -12.38 -9.09 6.97
CA GLY A 75 -13.81 -9.13 7.24
C GLY A 75 -14.62 -8.01 6.56
N ALA A 76 -13.95 -6.99 6.02
CA ALA A 76 -14.52 -5.92 5.21
C ALA A 76 -14.37 -6.15 3.69
N GLY A 77 -13.82 -7.31 3.26
CA GLY A 77 -13.67 -7.67 1.86
C GLY A 77 -12.33 -7.28 1.21
N ILE A 78 -11.37 -6.74 1.96
CA ILE A 78 -10.00 -6.53 1.46
C ILE A 78 -9.14 -7.73 1.88
N GLU A 79 -9.11 -8.76 1.06
CA GLU A 79 -8.55 -10.07 1.41
C GLU A 79 -7.03 -10.16 1.26
N LYS A 80 -6.43 -9.22 0.53
CA LYS A 80 -5.01 -9.27 0.15
C LYS A 80 -4.26 -8.05 0.61
N SER A 81 -3.00 -8.26 1.00
CA SER A 81 -2.09 -7.21 1.42
C SER A 81 -1.10 -6.81 0.32
N VAL A 82 -0.59 -5.59 0.42
CA VAL A 82 0.68 -5.23 -0.19
C VAL A 82 1.79 -5.37 0.86
N ALA A 83 2.81 -6.15 0.55
CA ALA A 83 3.97 -6.37 1.40
C ALA A 83 5.19 -5.63 0.83
N VAL A 84 5.65 -4.61 1.56
CA VAL A 84 6.81 -3.81 1.11
C VAL A 84 8.11 -4.61 1.15
N ASP A 85 8.19 -5.61 2.01
CA ASP A 85 9.35 -6.46 2.25
C ASP A 85 8.92 -7.85 2.78
N MET A 86 9.90 -8.73 3.01
CA MET A 86 9.66 -10.06 3.57
C MET A 86 9.09 -10.03 4.99
N ALA A 87 9.42 -9.05 5.82
CA ALA A 87 8.86 -8.93 7.16
C ALA A 87 7.36 -8.61 7.11
N CYS A 88 6.94 -7.75 6.18
CA CYS A 88 5.52 -7.49 5.90
C CYS A 88 4.82 -8.76 5.41
N ALA A 89 5.38 -9.46 4.41
CA ALA A 89 4.80 -10.68 3.87
C ALA A 89 4.59 -11.75 4.94
N ARG A 90 5.62 -12.02 5.75
CA ARG A 90 5.52 -12.96 6.87
C ARG A 90 4.47 -12.55 7.91
N GLY A 91 4.39 -11.25 8.22
CA GLY A 91 3.43 -10.71 9.20
C GLY A 91 1.99 -10.90 8.75
N THR A 92 1.66 -10.50 7.53
CA THR A 92 0.31 -10.61 6.99
C THR A 92 -0.09 -12.06 6.71
N HIS A 93 0.83 -12.88 6.20
CA HIS A 93 0.60 -14.31 6.00
C HIS A 93 0.28 -15.03 7.31
N ARG A 94 1.03 -14.77 8.41
CA ARG A 94 0.70 -15.32 9.74
C ARG A 94 -0.67 -14.88 10.27
N ALA A 95 -1.15 -13.71 9.85
CA ALA A 95 -2.48 -13.22 10.19
C ALA A 95 -3.59 -13.90 9.35
N GLY A 96 -3.24 -14.74 8.38
CA GLY A 96 -4.16 -15.40 7.45
C GLY A 96 -4.52 -14.54 6.23
N MET A 97 -3.89 -13.37 6.05
CA MET A 97 -4.11 -12.49 4.91
C MET A 97 -3.16 -12.86 3.76
N ALA A 98 -3.70 -13.07 2.57
CA ALA A 98 -2.91 -13.38 1.40
C ALA A 98 -2.01 -12.19 1.00
N VAL A 99 -0.84 -12.48 0.44
CA VAL A 99 0.05 -11.47 -0.13
C VAL A 99 -0.35 -11.26 -1.59
N GLY A 100 -1.02 -10.15 -1.88
CA GLY A 100 -1.40 -9.80 -3.24
C GLY A 100 -0.27 -9.15 -4.02
N HIS A 101 0.48 -8.24 -3.38
CA HIS A 101 1.59 -7.53 -4.00
C HIS A 101 2.83 -7.60 -3.11
N LEU A 102 3.96 -8.09 -3.65
CA LEU A 102 5.21 -8.27 -2.93
C LEU A 102 6.32 -7.36 -3.49
N GLY A 103 7.18 -6.82 -2.61
CA GLY A 103 8.39 -6.12 -2.99
C GLY A 103 8.18 -4.68 -3.48
N HIS A 104 7.06 -4.08 -3.08
CA HIS A 104 6.66 -2.76 -3.57
C HIS A 104 7.70 -1.63 -3.33
N LEU A 105 8.37 -1.61 -2.18
CA LEU A 105 9.37 -0.57 -1.85
C LEU A 105 10.78 -1.13 -1.64
N SER A 106 10.88 -2.36 -1.16
CA SER A 106 12.16 -3.03 -0.90
C SER A 106 12.23 -4.30 -1.72
N GLN A 107 13.29 -4.42 -2.52
CA GLN A 107 13.48 -5.62 -3.33
C GLN A 107 13.78 -6.82 -2.45
N ILE A 108 13.17 -7.96 -2.76
CA ILE A 108 13.36 -9.19 -2.01
C ILE A 108 14.81 -9.67 -2.17
N ALA A 109 15.44 -10.02 -1.06
CA ALA A 109 16.80 -10.53 -1.07
C ALA A 109 16.86 -11.85 -1.86
N ARG A 110 17.93 -12.05 -2.64
CA ARG A 110 18.13 -13.24 -3.46
C ARG A 110 17.96 -14.53 -2.65
N ALA A 111 18.51 -14.57 -1.44
CA ALA A 111 18.43 -15.73 -0.56
C ALA A 111 17.01 -16.04 -0.03
N GLU A 112 16.08 -15.10 -0.17
CA GLU A 112 14.69 -15.23 0.27
C GLU A 112 13.68 -15.45 -0.87
N ALA A 113 14.13 -15.32 -2.13
CA ALA A 113 13.25 -15.38 -3.29
C ALA A 113 12.50 -16.73 -3.41
N ASP A 114 13.23 -17.85 -3.29
CA ASP A 114 12.64 -19.19 -3.36
C ASP A 114 11.58 -19.39 -2.25
N ALA A 115 11.89 -18.96 -1.02
CA ALA A 115 10.95 -19.04 0.10
C ALA A 115 9.73 -18.13 -0.11
N ALA A 116 9.92 -16.93 -0.67
CA ALA A 116 8.83 -16.02 -0.98
C ALA A 116 7.89 -16.60 -2.03
N ALA A 117 8.43 -17.14 -3.12
CA ALA A 117 7.64 -17.77 -4.19
C ALA A 117 6.88 -19.01 -3.69
N ALA A 118 7.53 -19.90 -2.93
CA ALA A 118 6.92 -21.12 -2.43
C ALA A 118 5.82 -20.87 -1.38
N THR A 119 6.04 -19.87 -0.48
CA THR A 119 5.16 -19.63 0.66
C THR A 119 4.02 -18.70 0.34
N PHE A 120 4.28 -17.59 -0.34
CA PHE A 120 3.28 -16.52 -0.48
C PHE A 120 2.55 -16.55 -1.80
N ARG A 121 3.20 -17.00 -2.89
CA ARG A 121 2.62 -17.00 -4.25
C ARG A 121 1.88 -15.69 -4.55
N PRO A 122 2.57 -14.52 -4.47
CA PRO A 122 1.90 -13.24 -4.61
C PRO A 122 1.25 -13.10 -6.00
N ASP A 123 0.12 -12.40 -6.09
CA ASP A 123 -0.49 -12.11 -7.40
C ASP A 123 0.47 -11.30 -8.26
N TYR A 124 1.19 -10.36 -7.64
CA TYR A 124 2.15 -9.48 -8.29
C TYR A 124 3.43 -9.37 -7.47
N TRP A 125 4.57 -9.33 -8.17
CA TRP A 125 5.87 -9.09 -7.56
C TRP A 125 6.55 -7.91 -8.26
N THR A 126 6.82 -6.84 -7.52
CA THR A 126 7.49 -5.66 -8.08
C THR A 126 8.99 -5.87 -8.20
N VAL A 127 9.52 -5.53 -9.37
CA VAL A 127 10.93 -5.60 -9.72
C VAL A 127 11.45 -4.25 -10.21
N PHE A 128 12.69 -3.90 -9.85
CA PHE A 128 13.31 -2.62 -10.16
C PHE A 128 14.37 -2.71 -11.24
N ASN A 129 14.81 -3.93 -11.59
CA ASN A 129 15.81 -4.21 -12.61
C ASN A 129 15.72 -5.67 -13.08
N ASP A 130 16.44 -5.98 -14.18
CA ASP A 130 16.43 -7.30 -14.80
C ASP A 130 16.97 -8.40 -13.87
N THR A 131 17.94 -8.11 -12.99
CA THR A 131 18.45 -9.08 -12.02
C THR A 131 17.35 -9.53 -11.06
N LYS A 132 16.60 -8.58 -10.51
CA LYS A 132 15.47 -8.88 -9.59
C LYS A 132 14.31 -9.56 -10.30
N ALA A 133 14.07 -9.22 -11.56
CA ALA A 133 13.09 -9.91 -12.39
C ALA A 133 13.47 -11.39 -12.60
N GLY A 134 14.71 -11.65 -12.95
CA GLY A 134 15.23 -13.01 -13.12
C GLY A 134 15.20 -13.83 -11.82
N GLU A 135 15.53 -13.22 -10.67
CA GLU A 135 15.45 -13.88 -9.36
C GLU A 135 13.99 -14.27 -9.00
N ALA A 136 13.04 -13.36 -9.22
CA ALA A 136 11.61 -13.63 -8.97
C ALA A 136 11.05 -14.69 -9.92
N ALA A 137 11.36 -14.60 -11.21
CA ALA A 137 10.93 -15.56 -12.23
C ALA A 137 11.48 -16.96 -11.96
N SER A 138 12.79 -17.07 -11.70
CA SER A 138 13.44 -18.36 -11.38
C SER A 138 12.85 -19.00 -10.12
N ALA A 139 12.58 -18.20 -9.09
CA ALA A 139 11.96 -18.70 -7.86
C ALA A 139 10.53 -19.22 -8.12
N ALA A 140 9.76 -18.53 -8.95
CA ALA A 140 8.41 -18.95 -9.33
C ALA A 140 8.43 -20.24 -10.18
N ALA A 141 9.36 -20.35 -11.15
CA ALA A 141 9.54 -21.56 -11.95
C ALA A 141 9.84 -22.79 -11.08
N LYS A 142 10.77 -22.66 -10.11
CA LYS A 142 11.05 -23.70 -9.12
C LYS A 142 9.82 -24.09 -8.30
N ALA A 143 8.96 -23.12 -7.99
CA ALA A 143 7.72 -23.35 -7.26
C ALA A 143 6.54 -23.82 -8.14
N GLY A 144 6.77 -24.02 -9.44
CA GLY A 144 5.83 -24.58 -10.41
C GLY A 144 4.72 -23.63 -10.87
N TYR A 145 5.02 -22.32 -10.99
CA TYR A 145 4.06 -21.34 -11.54
C TYR A 145 4.78 -20.18 -12.27
N VAL A 146 4.02 -19.35 -12.96
CA VAL A 146 4.50 -18.14 -13.63
C VAL A 146 4.11 -16.91 -12.80
N GLN A 147 5.10 -16.13 -12.39
CA GLN A 147 4.92 -14.93 -11.60
C GLN A 147 4.58 -13.71 -12.45
N ASN A 148 3.50 -13.02 -12.11
CA ASN A 148 3.22 -11.70 -12.66
C ASN A 148 4.19 -10.67 -12.08
N LEU A 149 4.98 -10.03 -12.94
CA LEU A 149 5.96 -9.02 -12.57
C LEU A 149 5.36 -7.61 -12.80
N LEU A 150 5.32 -6.80 -11.74
CA LEU A 150 5.09 -5.37 -11.85
C LEU A 150 6.44 -4.66 -11.97
N THR A 151 6.58 -3.86 -12.99
CA THR A 151 7.81 -3.11 -13.26
C THR A 151 7.75 -1.76 -12.58
N ARG A 152 8.64 -1.52 -11.60
CA ARG A 152 8.83 -0.17 -11.07
C ARG A 152 9.44 0.70 -12.16
N ILE A 153 8.77 1.80 -12.53
CA ILE A 153 9.26 2.74 -13.53
C ILE A 153 9.62 4.09 -12.92
N LYS A 154 10.48 4.82 -13.60
CA LYS A 154 10.92 6.18 -13.29
C LYS A 154 11.19 6.98 -14.56
N ALA A 155 11.12 8.29 -14.43
CA ALA A 155 11.61 9.24 -15.43
C ALA A 155 12.27 10.43 -14.74
N ASP A 156 12.97 11.26 -15.50
CA ASP A 156 13.54 12.50 -15.01
C ASP A 156 12.42 13.43 -14.50
N GLY A 157 12.66 14.04 -13.34
CA GLY A 157 11.68 14.90 -12.67
C GLY A 157 10.68 14.16 -11.77
N ASP A 158 10.70 12.83 -11.71
CA ASP A 158 9.88 12.07 -10.77
C ASP A 158 10.30 12.35 -9.31
N THR A 159 9.32 12.27 -8.43
CA THR A 159 9.50 12.51 -6.99
C THR A 159 9.74 11.20 -6.26
N PHE A 160 10.78 11.15 -5.42
CA PHE A 160 11.07 9.97 -4.58
C PHE A 160 11.34 10.38 -3.13
N TYR A 161 10.98 9.52 -2.20
CA TYR A 161 11.55 9.57 -0.86
C TYR A 161 13.00 9.07 -0.92
N ARG A 162 13.86 9.67 -0.12
CA ARG A 162 15.27 9.26 -0.02
C ARG A 162 15.37 7.76 0.30
N GLY A 163 16.11 7.02 -0.52
CA GLY A 163 16.27 5.57 -0.41
C GLY A 163 15.18 4.75 -1.11
N HIS A 164 14.22 5.40 -1.79
CA HIS A 164 13.20 4.73 -2.60
C HIS A 164 13.35 4.99 -4.09
N GLU A 165 14.47 5.54 -4.49
CA GLU A 165 14.81 5.82 -5.87
C GLU A 165 15.05 4.50 -6.63
N GLY A 166 14.95 4.56 -7.94
CA GLY A 166 15.23 3.43 -8.82
C GLY A 166 13.99 2.85 -9.49
N GLY A 167 14.25 1.97 -10.41
CA GLY A 167 13.30 1.39 -11.35
C GLY A 167 13.86 1.40 -12.76
N PHE A 168 13.11 0.82 -13.68
CA PHE A 168 13.40 0.88 -15.10
C PHE A 168 13.06 2.27 -15.65
N ASP A 169 13.76 2.70 -16.69
CA ASP A 169 13.38 3.91 -17.40
C ASP A 169 12.02 3.74 -18.07
N ALA A 170 11.14 4.71 -17.89
CA ALA A 170 9.79 4.65 -18.44
C ALA A 170 9.77 4.66 -19.97
N ASP A 171 10.76 5.29 -20.60
CA ASP A 171 10.87 5.36 -22.07
C ASP A 171 11.25 4.00 -22.68
N ASP A 172 11.88 3.13 -21.91
CA ASP A 172 12.27 1.77 -22.34
C ASP A 172 11.21 0.70 -22.05
N ILE A 173 10.02 1.08 -21.53
CA ILE A 173 9.08 0.14 -20.91
C ILE A 173 8.59 -0.97 -21.85
N VAL A 174 8.44 -0.71 -23.13
CA VAL A 174 8.03 -1.72 -24.11
C VAL A 174 9.10 -2.79 -24.26
N ALA A 175 10.35 -2.38 -24.43
CA ALA A 175 11.48 -3.31 -24.51
C ALA A 175 11.72 -4.06 -23.18
N VAL A 176 11.46 -3.41 -22.04
CA VAL A 176 11.48 -4.06 -20.73
C VAL A 176 10.41 -5.14 -20.64
N ALA A 177 9.19 -4.84 -21.06
CA ALA A 177 8.10 -5.82 -21.06
C ALA A 177 8.42 -7.05 -21.92
N ASP A 178 9.00 -6.87 -23.10
CA ASP A 178 9.42 -7.96 -23.98
C ASP A 178 10.48 -8.84 -23.33
N ARG A 179 11.47 -8.23 -22.67
CA ARG A 179 12.51 -8.98 -21.94
C ARG A 179 11.94 -9.77 -20.76
N LEU A 180 11.01 -9.18 -20.01
CA LEU A 180 10.39 -9.86 -18.87
C LEU A 180 9.49 -11.02 -19.28
N ASP A 181 8.81 -10.92 -20.41
CA ASP A 181 8.01 -12.02 -20.99
C ASP A 181 8.89 -13.17 -21.51
N GLY A 182 10.17 -12.91 -21.81
CA GLY A 182 11.17 -13.93 -22.16
C GLY A 182 11.74 -14.70 -20.98
N LEU A 183 11.40 -14.34 -19.73
CA LEU A 183 11.91 -15.03 -18.54
C LEU A 183 11.11 -16.30 -18.25
N GLU A 184 11.81 -17.45 -18.13
CA GLU A 184 11.17 -18.68 -17.63
C GLU A 184 10.62 -18.46 -16.23
N GLY A 185 9.33 -18.70 -16.02
CA GLY A 185 8.63 -18.52 -14.76
C GLY A 185 8.26 -17.07 -14.41
N GLY A 186 8.46 -16.12 -15.32
CA GLY A 186 8.02 -14.73 -15.19
C GLY A 186 7.18 -14.27 -16.36
N ARG A 187 6.36 -13.26 -16.15
CA ARG A 187 5.71 -12.52 -17.24
C ARG A 187 5.50 -11.07 -16.83
N PHE A 188 5.60 -10.16 -17.76
CA PHE A 188 5.21 -8.78 -17.55
C PHE A 188 3.70 -8.67 -17.30
N ALA A 189 3.32 -8.03 -16.22
CA ALA A 189 1.91 -7.86 -15.86
C ALA A 189 1.49 -6.40 -15.81
N GLY A 190 2.45 -5.46 -15.73
CA GLY A 190 2.14 -4.06 -15.65
C GLY A 190 3.24 -3.23 -15.01
N ILE A 191 2.87 -2.01 -14.67
CA ILE A 191 3.77 -0.97 -14.19
C ILE A 191 3.35 -0.44 -12.83
N THR A 192 4.31 0.07 -12.07
CA THR A 192 4.09 0.75 -10.79
C THR A 192 5.05 1.90 -10.58
N THR A 193 4.70 2.82 -9.72
CA THR A 193 5.56 3.90 -9.22
C THR A 193 5.35 4.10 -7.72
N PHE A 194 6.09 5.03 -7.10
CA PHE A 194 5.80 5.53 -5.76
C PHE A 194 6.61 6.80 -5.47
N PRO A 195 5.92 7.82 -4.98
CA PRO A 195 4.48 7.95 -4.78
C PRO A 195 3.76 8.53 -6.02
N ALA A 196 2.54 8.04 -6.31
CA ALA A 196 1.69 8.62 -7.36
C ALA A 196 0.93 9.86 -6.87
N LEU A 197 0.55 9.88 -5.59
CA LEU A 197 -0.15 10.98 -4.93
C LEU A 197 0.56 11.37 -3.65
N LEU A 198 0.71 12.68 -3.40
CA LEU A 198 1.25 13.23 -2.16
C LEU A 198 0.38 14.35 -1.62
N PHE A 199 0.40 14.53 -0.30
CA PHE A 199 -0.19 15.69 0.35
C PHE A 199 0.73 16.91 0.18
N ASP A 200 0.18 17.94 -0.41
CA ASP A 200 0.83 19.24 -0.60
C ASP A 200 0.50 20.16 0.58
N HIS A 201 1.52 20.55 1.32
CA HIS A 201 1.36 21.34 2.54
C HIS A 201 0.89 22.79 2.29
N GLU A 202 1.22 23.36 1.13
CA GLU A 202 0.84 24.74 0.78
C GLU A 202 -0.64 24.83 0.45
N SER A 203 -1.10 23.98 -0.47
CA SER A 203 -2.52 23.95 -0.86
C SER A 203 -3.41 23.14 0.11
N ARG A 204 -2.81 22.39 1.04
CA ARG A 204 -3.51 21.47 1.96
C ARG A 204 -4.37 20.42 1.25
N LYS A 205 -3.96 19.98 0.08
CA LYS A 205 -4.65 19.00 -0.75
C LYS A 205 -3.72 17.84 -1.11
N VAL A 206 -4.29 16.72 -1.45
CA VAL A 206 -3.55 15.64 -2.10
C VAL A 206 -3.48 15.94 -3.59
N LYS A 207 -2.26 15.93 -4.15
CA LYS A 207 -1.99 16.21 -5.55
C LYS A 207 -1.29 15.04 -6.23
N PRO A 208 -1.51 14.86 -7.54
CA PRO A 208 -0.65 14.00 -8.36
C PRO A 208 0.80 14.48 -8.29
N THR A 209 1.71 13.53 -8.23
CA THR A 209 3.14 13.77 -8.43
C THR A 209 3.50 13.63 -9.92
N PRO A 210 4.67 14.07 -10.38
CA PRO A 210 5.15 13.78 -11.73
C PRO A 210 5.11 12.30 -12.09
N ASN A 211 5.33 11.41 -11.10
CA ASN A 211 5.30 9.97 -11.27
C ASN A 211 3.96 9.44 -11.82
N LEU A 212 2.81 10.06 -11.47
CA LEU A 212 1.52 9.67 -12.04
C LEU A 212 1.48 9.93 -13.56
N SER A 213 2.01 11.07 -13.98
CA SER A 213 2.13 11.39 -15.42
C SER A 213 3.08 10.42 -16.12
N THR A 214 4.18 10.02 -15.47
CA THR A 214 5.10 9.01 -15.99
C THR A 214 4.40 7.65 -16.15
N LEU A 215 3.57 7.23 -15.17
CA LEU A 215 2.74 6.01 -15.27
C LEU A 215 1.78 6.09 -16.46
N THR A 216 1.07 7.20 -16.62
CA THR A 216 0.08 7.37 -17.72
C THR A 216 0.77 7.27 -19.08
N ARG A 217 1.88 8.00 -19.29
CA ARG A 217 2.63 7.92 -20.56
C ARG A 217 3.16 6.52 -20.85
N ALA A 218 3.70 5.84 -19.84
CA ALA A 218 4.19 4.47 -20.00
C ALA A 218 3.07 3.48 -20.33
N ALA A 219 1.89 3.62 -19.72
CA ALA A 219 0.72 2.83 -20.06
C ALA A 219 0.24 3.06 -21.50
N GLU A 220 0.24 4.31 -21.96
CA GLU A 220 -0.08 4.69 -23.35
C GLU A 220 0.93 4.10 -24.33
N ALA A 221 2.24 4.14 -24.03
CA ALA A 221 3.28 3.54 -24.86
C ALA A 221 3.10 2.01 -24.98
N LEU A 222 2.78 1.34 -23.88
CA LEU A 222 2.50 -0.11 -23.86
C LEU A 222 1.23 -0.44 -24.68
N ALA A 223 0.17 0.34 -24.51
CA ALA A 223 -1.07 0.17 -25.29
C ALA A 223 -0.82 0.38 -26.80
N SER A 224 -0.05 1.40 -27.19
CA SER A 224 0.34 1.67 -28.57
C SER A 224 1.17 0.56 -29.18
N ALA A 225 1.94 -0.18 -28.36
CA ALA A 225 2.69 -1.38 -28.75
C ALA A 225 1.81 -2.67 -28.72
N GLY A 226 0.50 -2.53 -28.56
CA GLY A 226 -0.45 -3.66 -28.54
C GLY A 226 -0.53 -4.41 -27.20
N ARG A 227 0.09 -3.89 -26.14
CA ARG A 227 0.04 -4.49 -24.79
C ARG A 227 -1.13 -3.91 -24.02
N THR A 228 -2.30 -4.57 -24.13
CA THR A 228 -3.54 -4.18 -23.47
C THR A 228 -3.79 -5.04 -22.21
N GLY A 229 -4.67 -4.55 -21.31
CA GLY A 229 -5.05 -5.29 -20.10
C GLY A 229 -3.92 -5.41 -19.07
N ILE A 230 -2.96 -4.50 -19.11
CA ILE A 230 -1.87 -4.43 -18.12
C ILE A 230 -2.37 -3.82 -16.81
N GLU A 231 -1.68 -4.12 -15.73
CA GLU A 231 -1.91 -3.47 -14.45
C GLU A 231 -1.16 -2.14 -14.36
N VAL A 232 -1.85 -1.13 -13.85
CA VAL A 232 -1.28 0.17 -13.52
C VAL A 232 -1.48 0.41 -12.04
N ASN A 233 -0.44 0.18 -11.26
CA ASN A 233 -0.47 0.34 -9.81
C ASN A 233 -0.01 1.75 -9.43
N ALA A 234 -0.88 2.52 -8.80
CA ALA A 234 -0.65 3.93 -8.46
C ALA A 234 -0.76 4.19 -6.94
N PRO A 235 0.20 3.69 -6.13
CA PRO A 235 0.19 3.86 -4.69
C PRO A 235 0.65 5.25 -4.26
N GLY A 236 0.13 5.71 -3.13
CA GLY A 236 0.47 7.02 -2.55
C GLY A 236 -0.41 7.35 -1.36
N THR A 237 -0.68 8.64 -1.16
CA THR A 237 -1.68 9.07 -0.17
C THR A 237 -3.07 8.69 -0.69
N THR A 238 -3.63 7.59 -0.17
CA THR A 238 -4.89 7.02 -0.66
C THR A 238 -5.95 7.04 0.43
N SER A 239 -7.10 7.62 0.11
CA SER A 239 -8.37 7.56 0.85
C SER A 239 -9.51 7.34 -0.16
N SER A 240 -10.72 7.04 0.31
CA SER A 240 -11.86 6.74 -0.58
C SER A 240 -12.13 7.86 -1.59
N VAL A 241 -12.06 9.11 -1.16
CA VAL A 241 -12.32 10.29 -2.00
C VAL A 241 -11.31 10.52 -3.13
N LEU A 242 -10.21 9.77 -3.15
CA LEU A 242 -9.16 9.91 -4.19
C LEU A 242 -9.22 8.77 -5.23
N MET A 243 -10.01 7.73 -4.99
CA MET A 243 -10.00 6.52 -5.83
C MET A 243 -10.57 6.77 -7.23
N GLU A 244 -11.62 7.58 -7.34
CA GLU A 244 -12.18 7.97 -8.63
C GLU A 244 -11.13 8.67 -9.51
N GLY A 245 -10.40 9.64 -8.95
CA GLY A 245 -9.32 10.35 -9.65
C GLY A 245 -8.18 9.43 -10.09
N LEU A 246 -7.83 8.43 -9.27
CA LEU A 246 -6.85 7.41 -9.65
C LEU A 246 -7.33 6.56 -10.82
N ALA A 247 -8.58 6.10 -10.80
CA ALA A 247 -9.17 5.32 -11.88
C ALA A 247 -9.27 6.14 -13.19
N GLN A 248 -9.66 7.41 -13.09
CA GLN A 248 -9.69 8.33 -14.24
C GLN A 248 -8.30 8.59 -14.83
N ALA A 249 -7.23 8.53 -14.02
CA ALA A 249 -5.84 8.58 -14.45
C ALA A 249 -5.33 7.26 -15.03
N GLY A 250 -6.17 6.23 -15.16
CA GLY A 250 -5.84 4.93 -15.73
C GLY A 250 -5.28 3.92 -14.74
N ALA A 251 -5.31 4.20 -13.43
CA ALA A 251 -4.92 3.20 -12.44
C ALA A 251 -5.89 2.01 -12.42
N THR A 252 -5.36 0.80 -12.24
CA THR A 252 -6.12 -0.44 -12.05
C THR A 252 -6.01 -0.97 -10.62
N GLN A 253 -5.06 -0.44 -9.85
CA GLN A 253 -4.76 -0.88 -8.49
C GLN A 253 -4.49 0.29 -7.55
N CYS A 254 -4.89 0.13 -6.27
CA CYS A 254 -4.60 1.06 -5.19
C CYS A 254 -4.20 0.34 -3.89
N GLU A 255 -3.45 1.04 -3.02
CA GLU A 255 -2.83 0.45 -1.84
C GLU A 255 -3.00 1.33 -0.59
N PRO A 256 -4.24 1.49 -0.07
CA PRO A 256 -4.46 2.30 1.11
C PRO A 256 -3.78 1.71 2.36
N GLY A 257 -3.11 2.57 3.10
CA GLY A 257 -2.55 2.27 4.42
C GLY A 257 -3.18 3.17 5.47
N ASN A 258 -2.70 4.41 5.58
CA ASN A 258 -3.25 5.39 6.51
C ASN A 258 -4.76 5.66 6.30
N GLY A 259 -5.28 5.47 5.09
CA GLY A 259 -6.71 5.55 4.83
C GLY A 259 -7.51 4.51 5.63
N ILE A 260 -6.99 3.27 5.78
CA ILE A 260 -7.71 2.21 6.51
C ILE A 260 -7.95 2.58 7.98
N HIS A 261 -7.02 3.32 8.59
CA HIS A 261 -7.20 3.77 9.98
C HIS A 261 -7.49 5.27 10.13
N GLY A 262 -7.86 5.94 9.02
CA GLY A 262 -8.37 7.31 9.03
C GLY A 262 -7.32 8.34 9.45
N THR A 263 -6.04 8.17 9.05
CA THR A 263 -4.94 9.05 9.49
C THR A 263 -4.05 9.54 8.35
N THR A 264 -4.58 9.68 7.13
CA THR A 264 -3.84 10.43 6.11
C THR A 264 -3.76 11.92 6.49
N ALA A 265 -2.81 12.65 5.94
CA ALA A 265 -2.72 14.09 6.19
C ALA A 265 -4.01 14.84 5.82
N LEU A 266 -4.74 14.37 4.80
CA LEU A 266 -6.02 14.96 4.40
C LEU A 266 -7.09 14.87 5.48
N HIS A 267 -7.10 13.80 6.31
CA HIS A 267 -8.04 13.65 7.45
C HIS A 267 -7.87 14.73 8.54
N VAL A 268 -6.73 15.44 8.55
CA VAL A 268 -6.54 16.58 9.46
C VAL A 268 -7.19 17.85 8.92
N MET A 269 -7.32 17.92 7.60
CA MET A 269 -7.85 19.10 6.91
C MET A 269 -9.35 19.02 6.66
N GLU A 270 -9.85 17.81 6.40
CA GLU A 270 -11.22 17.57 5.94
C GLU A 270 -11.84 16.38 6.67
N ASP A 271 -13.16 16.39 6.82
CA ASP A 271 -13.92 15.28 7.37
C ASP A 271 -14.17 14.23 6.26
N LEU A 272 -13.23 13.32 6.11
CA LEU A 272 -13.34 12.23 5.14
C LEU A 272 -14.29 11.12 5.66
N PRO A 273 -14.80 10.24 4.77
CA PRO A 273 -15.66 9.13 5.20
C PRO A 273 -15.01 8.21 6.23
N GLU A 274 -13.72 7.94 6.12
CA GLU A 274 -12.97 7.15 7.08
C GLU A 274 -12.74 7.93 8.37
N LEU A 275 -12.97 7.29 9.51
CA LEU A 275 -12.75 7.88 10.83
C LEU A 275 -11.41 7.45 11.42
N PRO A 276 -10.74 8.32 12.20
CA PRO A 276 -9.55 7.94 12.95
C PRO A 276 -9.85 6.78 13.91
N SER A 277 -9.06 5.70 13.81
CA SER A 277 -9.25 4.46 14.56
C SER A 277 -8.00 3.96 15.27
N VAL A 278 -6.94 4.80 15.36
CA VAL A 278 -5.68 4.50 16.04
C VAL A 278 -5.31 5.66 16.95
N LEU A 279 -4.89 5.38 18.17
CA LEU A 279 -4.31 6.34 19.08
C LEU A 279 -3.09 5.76 19.80
N TYR A 280 -2.21 6.65 20.25
CA TYR A 280 -1.13 6.32 21.17
C TYR A 280 -1.48 6.82 22.55
N LEU A 281 -1.44 5.94 23.54
CA LEU A 281 -1.78 6.21 24.93
C LEU A 281 -0.52 6.19 25.77
N THR A 282 -0.35 7.23 26.58
CA THR A 282 0.80 7.36 27.48
C THR A 282 0.39 8.10 28.77
N GLU A 283 1.30 8.17 29.71
CA GLU A 283 1.17 8.93 30.97
C GLU A 283 2.20 10.05 31.04
N VAL A 284 1.86 11.09 31.80
CA VAL A 284 2.83 12.08 32.20
C VAL A 284 3.65 11.52 33.37
N SER A 285 4.90 11.15 33.09
CA SER A 285 5.76 10.53 34.11
C SER A 285 6.28 11.52 35.14
N HIS A 286 6.49 12.77 34.76
CA HIS A 286 6.95 13.85 35.64
C HIS A 286 6.75 15.20 34.99
N LEU A 287 6.71 16.23 35.81
CA LEU A 287 6.70 17.64 35.39
C LEU A 287 8.07 18.26 35.74
N SER A 288 8.65 19.02 34.83
CA SER A 288 9.88 19.74 35.00
C SER A 288 9.71 21.21 34.61
N GLY A 289 9.94 22.11 35.54
CA GLY A 289 9.80 23.55 35.35
C GLY A 289 8.34 23.97 35.22
N GLY A 290 7.70 24.34 36.25
CA GLY A 290 6.29 24.71 36.39
C GLY A 290 5.77 25.81 35.50
#